data_a5e11a54641b3a2555b43fb73e376ce6
#
_entry.id   a5e11a54641b3a2555b43fb73e376ce6
#
_cell.length_a   1.000
_cell.length_b   1.000
_cell.length_c   1.000
_cell.angle_alpha   90.00
_cell.angle_beta   90.00
_cell.angle_gamma   90.00
#
_symmetry.space_group_name_H-M   'P 1'
#
loop_
_entity.id
_entity.type
_entity.pdbx_description
1 polymer ?
#
loop_
_entity_poly.entity_id
_entity_poly.type
_entity_poly.pdbx_seq_one_letter_code
_entity_poly.pdbx_strand_id
1 'polypeptide(L)'
;NGLITSIKEIIEIPDPIGITLEKWERPNGLQFQKISTPLGVLGVIYESRPNVTVDASCLSIKSGNCIILRGGSDSFHSSKELVNNITESFVDAGLPKYCVQMINTPEREAVDYLLKMKDYVDVIIPRGGKGLIEKINSTSKIPVIKHLDGICHVYVNKDADLNIAEKVVFNSKMRRPEICGAAETLLIDEEIKDEAMKILKPLKEVNCEIRGDEYIKSLDNDFKTANEEDWSLEYLDKILSVKIVSGVEDAINHINKYSSGHTESIITNSEEAFKTFYNKIDSAIILKNASTQFADGGEFGFGAEIGISTDKIHVRGPVGTKHLTTFKYVVSGNGQERP
;
A
#
# COMPACT_ATOMS: atom_id res chain seq x y z
N ASN A 1 -7.27 0.54 -23.42
CA ASN A 1 -6.03 -0.25 -23.50
C ASN A 1 -5.48 -0.59 -22.10
N GLY A 2 -5.48 0.30 -21.12
CA GLY A 2 -4.92 0.07 -19.77
C GLY A 2 -5.53 -1.14 -19.04
N LEU A 3 -6.86 -1.30 -19.05
CA LEU A 3 -7.53 -2.45 -18.43
C LEU A 3 -7.10 -3.80 -19.04
N ILE A 4 -6.91 -3.84 -20.36
CA ILE A 4 -6.46 -5.07 -21.05
C ILE A 4 -5.03 -5.44 -20.63
N THR A 5 -4.18 -4.44 -20.45
CA THR A 5 -2.80 -4.66 -19.99
C THR A 5 -2.81 -5.20 -18.55
N SER A 6 -3.57 -4.59 -17.65
CA SER A 6 -3.69 -5.05 -16.26
C SER A 6 -4.22 -6.48 -16.16
N ILE A 7 -5.26 -6.83 -16.93
CA ILE A 7 -5.79 -8.22 -16.98
C ILE A 7 -4.71 -9.20 -17.43
N LYS A 8 -3.92 -8.87 -18.47
CA LYS A 8 -2.84 -9.73 -18.96
C LYS A 8 -1.76 -9.94 -17.89
N GLU A 9 -1.39 -8.90 -17.18
CA GLU A 9 -0.45 -8.99 -16.07
C GLU A 9 -0.97 -9.90 -14.96
N ILE A 10 -2.28 -9.79 -14.61
CA ILE A 10 -2.91 -10.66 -13.60
C ILE A 10 -2.96 -12.13 -14.06
N ILE A 11 -3.17 -12.39 -15.34
CA ILE A 11 -3.17 -13.77 -15.90
C ILE A 11 -1.82 -14.45 -15.67
N GLU A 12 -0.72 -13.73 -15.86
CA GLU A 12 0.65 -14.25 -15.72
C GLU A 12 1.07 -14.51 -14.25
N ILE A 13 0.32 -13.97 -13.26
CA ILE A 13 0.62 -14.22 -11.85
C ILE A 13 0.45 -15.72 -11.54
N PRO A 14 1.42 -16.38 -10.88
CA PRO A 14 1.26 -17.76 -10.45
C PRO A 14 0.03 -17.96 -9.54
N ASP A 15 -0.63 -19.12 -9.67
CA ASP A 15 -1.77 -19.45 -8.81
C ASP A 15 -1.33 -19.54 -7.34
N PRO A 16 -1.91 -18.74 -6.43
CA PRO A 16 -1.51 -18.72 -5.03
C PRO A 16 -2.20 -19.83 -4.20
N ILE A 17 -3.12 -20.61 -4.76
CA ILE A 17 -3.96 -21.57 -4.04
C ILE A 17 -3.36 -22.98 -4.08
N GLY A 18 -3.50 -23.70 -2.97
CA GLY A 18 -3.04 -25.10 -2.86
C GLY A 18 -1.52 -25.25 -2.72
N ILE A 19 -0.80 -24.14 -2.56
CA ILE A 19 0.66 -24.17 -2.37
C ILE A 19 0.98 -24.66 -0.96
N THR A 20 1.89 -25.64 -0.85
CA THR A 20 2.46 -26.03 0.45
C THR A 20 3.45 -24.98 0.90
N LEU A 21 3.05 -24.18 1.91
CA LEU A 21 3.85 -23.09 2.48
C LEU A 21 4.93 -23.63 3.42
N GLU A 22 4.58 -24.66 4.20
CA GLU A 22 5.47 -25.30 5.16
C GLU A 22 5.12 -26.80 5.27
N LYS A 23 6.13 -27.63 5.55
CA LYS A 23 5.97 -29.06 5.80
C LYS A 23 6.90 -29.49 6.94
N TRP A 24 6.38 -30.23 7.91
CA TRP A 24 7.19 -30.78 9.01
C TRP A 24 6.60 -32.07 9.55
N GLU A 25 7.43 -32.82 10.29
CA GLU A 25 7.04 -34.04 10.98
C GLU A 25 7.25 -33.89 12.48
N ARG A 26 6.41 -34.56 13.26
CA ARG A 26 6.57 -34.66 14.72
C ARG A 26 7.17 -36.01 15.14
N PRO A 27 7.79 -36.09 16.32
CA PRO A 27 8.41 -37.35 16.83
C PRO A 27 7.43 -38.52 16.89
N ASN A 28 6.13 -38.28 16.99
CA ASN A 28 5.09 -39.31 16.99
C ASN A 28 4.69 -39.78 15.57
N GLY A 29 5.37 -39.31 14.51
CA GLY A 29 5.13 -39.71 13.14
C GLY A 29 4.01 -38.92 12.42
N LEU A 30 3.36 -37.98 13.09
CA LEU A 30 2.39 -37.10 12.39
C LEU A 30 3.09 -36.18 11.40
N GLN A 31 2.59 -36.19 10.17
CA GLN A 31 3.04 -35.33 9.07
C GLN A 31 2.13 -34.10 8.95
N PHE A 32 2.70 -32.91 8.99
CA PHE A 32 1.98 -31.64 8.91
C PHE A 32 2.31 -30.92 7.61
N GLN A 33 1.30 -30.33 6.99
CA GLN A 33 1.44 -29.42 5.87
C GLN A 33 0.61 -28.16 6.17
N LYS A 34 1.17 -26.99 5.85
CA LYS A 34 0.48 -25.72 5.85
C LYS A 34 0.21 -25.34 4.38
N ILE A 35 -1.05 -25.34 3.99
CA ILE A 35 -1.46 -25.18 2.60
C ILE A 35 -2.24 -23.87 2.44
N SER A 36 -1.91 -23.06 1.42
CA SER A 36 -2.61 -21.83 1.10
C SER A 36 -4.05 -22.08 0.65
N THR A 37 -4.96 -21.23 1.13
CA THR A 37 -6.39 -21.25 0.79
C THR A 37 -6.91 -19.83 0.59
N PRO A 38 -8.03 -19.61 -0.13
CA PRO A 38 -8.67 -18.30 -0.22
C PRO A 38 -9.01 -17.74 1.16
N LEU A 39 -9.08 -16.41 1.28
CA LEU A 39 -9.69 -15.74 2.43
C LEU A 39 -11.19 -16.04 2.54
N GLY A 40 -11.90 -16.04 1.39
CA GLY A 40 -13.33 -16.28 1.31
C GLY A 40 -14.06 -15.25 0.45
N VAL A 41 -14.86 -14.39 1.05
CA VAL A 41 -15.62 -13.33 0.38
C VAL A 41 -15.03 -11.97 0.74
N LEU A 42 -14.59 -11.24 -0.27
CA LEU A 42 -14.01 -9.90 -0.13
C LEU A 42 -15.07 -8.83 -0.41
N GLY A 43 -15.20 -7.86 0.48
CA GLY A 43 -15.98 -6.65 0.25
C GLY A 43 -15.08 -5.51 -0.18
N VAL A 44 -15.18 -5.02 -1.42
CA VAL A 44 -14.35 -3.90 -1.91
C VAL A 44 -15.21 -2.66 -2.08
N ILE A 45 -14.87 -1.62 -1.32
CA ILE A 45 -15.59 -0.33 -1.32
C ILE A 45 -14.66 0.72 -1.92
N TYR A 46 -15.05 1.33 -3.06
CA TYR A 46 -14.18 2.24 -3.78
C TYR A 46 -14.90 3.47 -4.33
N GLU A 47 -14.17 4.56 -4.49
CA GLU A 47 -14.65 5.83 -5.06
C GLU A 47 -14.17 5.96 -6.50
N SER A 48 -15.03 6.51 -7.38
CA SER A 48 -14.78 7.06 -8.75
C SER A 48 -13.61 6.47 -9.55
N ARG A 49 -13.36 5.15 -9.43
CA ARG A 49 -12.25 4.44 -10.08
C ARG A 49 -12.74 3.17 -10.79
N PRO A 50 -13.35 3.28 -11.99
CA PRO A 50 -13.91 2.10 -12.69
C PRO A 50 -12.90 0.98 -12.94
N ASN A 51 -11.61 1.30 -13.10
CA ASN A 51 -10.56 0.30 -13.24
C ASN A 51 -10.44 -0.64 -12.02
N VAL A 52 -10.70 -0.13 -10.82
CA VAL A 52 -10.70 -0.95 -9.59
C VAL A 52 -11.73 -2.07 -9.67
N THR A 53 -12.86 -1.85 -10.37
CA THR A 53 -13.86 -2.90 -10.62
C THR A 53 -13.25 -4.11 -11.28
N VAL A 54 -12.43 -3.91 -12.31
CA VAL A 54 -11.79 -4.98 -13.09
C VAL A 54 -10.64 -5.61 -12.31
N ASP A 55 -9.73 -4.79 -11.80
CA ASP A 55 -8.52 -5.25 -11.11
C ASP A 55 -8.89 -6.06 -9.85
N ALA A 56 -9.81 -5.53 -9.02
CA ALA A 56 -10.26 -6.21 -7.81
C ALA A 56 -10.99 -7.52 -8.12
N SER A 57 -11.84 -7.56 -9.17
CA SER A 57 -12.52 -8.79 -9.58
C SER A 57 -11.52 -9.85 -10.04
N CYS A 58 -10.60 -9.49 -10.93
CA CYS A 58 -9.61 -10.44 -11.47
C CYS A 58 -8.66 -10.94 -10.38
N LEU A 59 -8.15 -10.07 -9.51
CA LEU A 59 -7.28 -10.47 -8.39
C LEU A 59 -8.00 -11.38 -7.39
N SER A 60 -9.27 -11.09 -7.08
CA SER A 60 -10.07 -11.91 -6.18
C SER A 60 -10.28 -13.31 -6.75
N ILE A 61 -10.68 -13.43 -8.00
CA ILE A 61 -10.89 -14.73 -8.67
C ILE A 61 -9.56 -15.47 -8.80
N LYS A 62 -8.47 -14.80 -9.20
CA LYS A 62 -7.13 -15.41 -9.30
C LYS A 62 -6.65 -15.99 -7.96
N SER A 63 -7.08 -15.41 -6.85
CA SER A 63 -6.78 -15.88 -5.49
C SER A 63 -7.90 -16.76 -4.89
N GLY A 64 -8.83 -17.24 -5.72
CA GLY A 64 -9.90 -18.16 -5.32
C GLY A 64 -11.00 -17.57 -4.45
N ASN A 65 -11.07 -16.24 -4.32
CA ASN A 65 -12.06 -15.54 -3.52
C ASN A 65 -13.29 -15.15 -4.34
N CYS A 66 -14.43 -15.05 -3.67
CA CYS A 66 -15.57 -14.28 -4.18
C CYS A 66 -15.44 -12.82 -3.80
N ILE A 67 -16.13 -11.93 -4.54
CA ILE A 67 -16.07 -10.49 -4.30
C ILE A 67 -17.44 -9.83 -4.36
N ILE A 68 -17.68 -8.91 -3.43
CA ILE A 68 -18.81 -7.99 -3.41
C ILE A 68 -18.26 -6.57 -3.59
N LEU A 69 -18.61 -5.93 -4.69
CA LEU A 69 -18.17 -4.61 -5.08
C LEU A 69 -19.17 -3.53 -4.69
N ARG A 70 -18.68 -2.42 -4.15
CA ARG A 70 -19.45 -1.20 -3.93
C ARG A 70 -18.68 -0.01 -4.47
N GLY A 71 -18.98 0.40 -5.70
CA GLY A 71 -18.40 1.59 -6.35
C GLY A 71 -19.08 2.89 -5.92
N GLY A 72 -18.39 4.02 -6.13
CA GLY A 72 -18.93 5.36 -5.92
C GLY A 72 -20.12 5.68 -6.83
N SER A 73 -20.95 6.65 -6.42
CA SER A 73 -22.13 7.10 -7.20
C SER A 73 -21.79 7.58 -8.59
N ASP A 74 -20.66 8.30 -8.71
CA ASP A 74 -20.24 8.95 -9.95
C ASP A 74 -19.84 7.96 -11.05
N SER A 75 -19.33 6.77 -10.65
CA SER A 75 -18.95 5.70 -11.57
C SER A 75 -19.91 4.51 -11.58
N PHE A 76 -21.06 4.61 -10.92
CA PHE A 76 -21.99 3.49 -10.71
C PHE A 76 -22.38 2.77 -12.00
N HIS A 77 -22.80 3.51 -13.03
CA HIS A 77 -23.24 2.90 -14.28
C HIS A 77 -22.09 2.23 -15.04
N SER A 78 -20.92 2.86 -15.09
CA SER A 78 -19.73 2.29 -15.72
C SER A 78 -19.26 1.03 -14.98
N SER A 79 -19.22 1.07 -13.66
CA SER A 79 -18.84 -0.07 -12.83
C SER A 79 -19.84 -1.23 -12.98
N LYS A 80 -21.14 -0.93 -13.05
CA LYS A 80 -22.18 -1.94 -13.26
C LYS A 80 -22.04 -2.65 -14.60
N GLU A 81 -21.75 -1.91 -15.68
CA GLU A 81 -21.54 -2.49 -17.00
C GLU A 81 -20.26 -3.36 -17.03
N LEU A 82 -19.19 -2.90 -16.39
CA LEU A 82 -17.97 -3.71 -16.24
C LEU A 82 -18.24 -5.01 -15.48
N VAL A 83 -18.99 -4.96 -14.37
CA VAL A 83 -19.34 -6.17 -13.60
C VAL A 83 -20.18 -7.14 -14.42
N ASN A 84 -21.15 -6.64 -15.22
CA ASN A 84 -21.94 -7.49 -16.10
C ASN A 84 -21.04 -8.25 -17.10
N ASN A 85 -20.17 -7.54 -17.80
CA ASN A 85 -19.24 -8.12 -18.78
C ASN A 85 -18.27 -9.14 -18.13
N ILE A 86 -17.74 -8.82 -16.94
CA ILE A 86 -16.86 -9.72 -16.17
C ILE A 86 -17.62 -10.97 -15.76
N THR A 87 -18.84 -10.82 -15.22
CA THR A 87 -19.67 -11.95 -14.77
C THR A 87 -20.03 -12.87 -15.92
N GLU A 88 -20.44 -12.34 -17.07
CA GLU A 88 -20.71 -13.11 -18.28
C GLU A 88 -19.47 -13.90 -18.71
N SER A 89 -18.31 -13.22 -18.82
CA SER A 89 -17.06 -13.85 -19.21
C SER A 89 -16.63 -14.97 -18.26
N PHE A 90 -16.83 -14.80 -16.95
CA PHE A 90 -16.49 -15.81 -15.96
C PHE A 90 -17.45 -17.01 -16.00
N VAL A 91 -18.74 -16.76 -16.22
CA VAL A 91 -19.73 -17.84 -16.40
C VAL A 91 -19.41 -18.63 -17.66
N ASP A 92 -19.08 -17.99 -18.77
CA ASP A 92 -18.67 -18.66 -20.02
C ASP A 92 -17.40 -19.50 -19.82
N ALA A 93 -16.52 -19.08 -18.91
CA ALA A 93 -15.33 -19.85 -18.52
C ALA A 93 -15.63 -20.96 -17.48
N GLY A 94 -16.90 -21.16 -17.07
CA GLY A 94 -17.32 -22.21 -16.14
C GLY A 94 -17.26 -21.83 -14.65
N LEU A 95 -17.05 -20.56 -14.32
CA LEU A 95 -17.10 -20.09 -12.94
C LEU A 95 -18.53 -19.87 -12.44
N PRO A 96 -18.80 -19.96 -11.12
CA PRO A 96 -20.11 -19.69 -10.55
C PRO A 96 -20.58 -18.25 -10.83
N LYS A 97 -21.84 -18.08 -11.20
CA LYS A 97 -22.45 -16.78 -11.52
C LYS A 97 -22.25 -15.71 -10.43
N TYR A 98 -22.20 -16.11 -9.17
CA TYR A 98 -22.16 -15.19 -8.03
C TYR A 98 -20.77 -14.99 -7.44
N CYS A 99 -19.70 -15.42 -8.13
CA CYS A 99 -18.34 -15.20 -7.66
C CYS A 99 -17.92 -13.71 -7.71
N VAL A 100 -18.53 -12.93 -8.62
CA VAL A 100 -18.38 -11.46 -8.66
C VAL A 100 -19.79 -10.85 -8.58
N GLN A 101 -19.98 -9.98 -7.60
CA GLN A 101 -21.25 -9.30 -7.36
C GLN A 101 -21.01 -7.81 -7.15
N MET A 102 -22.00 -6.98 -7.49
CA MET A 102 -22.01 -5.56 -7.19
C MET A 102 -23.31 -5.19 -6.46
N ILE A 103 -23.18 -4.35 -5.44
CA ILE A 103 -24.34 -3.75 -4.76
C ILE A 103 -25.06 -2.84 -5.75
N ASN A 104 -26.32 -3.17 -6.06
CA ASN A 104 -27.10 -2.53 -7.11
C ASN A 104 -27.80 -1.23 -6.64
N THR A 105 -27.10 -0.42 -5.85
CA THR A 105 -27.57 0.92 -5.44
C THR A 105 -26.36 1.84 -5.18
N PRO A 106 -26.44 3.11 -5.58
CA PRO A 106 -25.43 4.10 -5.26
C PRO A 106 -25.57 4.67 -3.84
N GLU A 107 -26.60 4.29 -3.10
CA GLU A 107 -26.90 4.85 -1.78
C GLU A 107 -25.80 4.53 -0.77
N ARG A 108 -25.42 5.54 0.02
CA ARG A 108 -24.34 5.40 1.02
C ARG A 108 -24.71 4.45 2.16
N GLU A 109 -26.00 4.32 2.46
CA GLU A 109 -26.51 3.42 3.49
C GLU A 109 -26.16 1.94 3.21
N ALA A 110 -26.07 1.56 1.94
CA ALA A 110 -25.65 0.21 1.54
C ALA A 110 -24.26 -0.17 2.06
N VAL A 111 -23.37 0.81 2.23
CA VAL A 111 -22.05 0.59 2.86
C VAL A 111 -22.22 0.19 4.33
N ASP A 112 -23.10 0.88 5.07
CA ASP A 112 -23.33 0.61 6.49
C ASP A 112 -23.93 -0.79 6.73
N TYR A 113 -24.71 -1.30 5.78
CA TYR A 113 -25.19 -2.70 5.81
C TYR A 113 -24.05 -3.67 5.51
N LEU A 114 -23.28 -3.44 4.44
CA LEU A 114 -22.16 -4.32 4.06
C LEU A 114 -21.16 -4.49 5.21
N LEU A 115 -20.82 -3.41 5.91
CA LEU A 115 -19.87 -3.42 7.02
C LEU A 115 -20.31 -4.23 8.24
N LYS A 116 -21.60 -4.62 8.29
CA LYS A 116 -22.19 -5.45 9.37
C LYS A 116 -22.38 -6.91 8.98
N MET A 117 -22.16 -7.28 7.71
CA MET A 117 -22.39 -8.60 7.15
C MET A 117 -21.27 -9.61 7.46
N LYS A 118 -20.81 -9.67 8.72
CA LYS A 118 -19.71 -10.52 9.17
C LYS A 118 -19.90 -12.02 8.93
N ASP A 119 -21.14 -12.47 8.76
CA ASP A 119 -21.47 -13.89 8.51
C ASP A 119 -21.38 -14.24 7.02
N TYR A 120 -21.16 -13.26 6.14
CA TYR A 120 -21.12 -13.39 4.69
C TYR A 120 -19.88 -12.81 4.04
N VAL A 121 -19.18 -11.90 4.71
CA VAL A 121 -17.99 -11.21 4.20
C VAL A 121 -16.84 -11.38 5.19
N ASP A 122 -15.72 -11.85 4.70
CA ASP A 122 -14.54 -12.18 5.52
C ASP A 122 -13.61 -10.99 5.71
N VAL A 123 -13.45 -10.13 4.69
CA VAL A 123 -12.54 -8.97 4.71
C VAL A 123 -13.13 -7.82 3.92
N ILE A 124 -12.94 -6.59 4.41
CA ILE A 124 -13.25 -5.34 3.70
C ILE A 124 -11.95 -4.70 3.22
N ILE A 125 -11.93 -4.22 1.98
CA ILE A 125 -10.83 -3.49 1.37
C ILE A 125 -11.36 -2.14 0.85
N PRO A 126 -11.13 -1.03 1.57
CA PRO A 126 -11.52 0.29 1.11
C PRO A 126 -10.50 0.87 0.12
N ARG A 127 -11.00 1.61 -0.88
CA ARG A 127 -10.22 2.34 -1.90
C ARG A 127 -10.82 3.73 -2.12
N GLY A 128 -10.45 4.70 -1.34
CA GLY A 128 -11.01 6.05 -1.43
C GLY A 128 -10.26 7.04 -0.56
N GLY A 129 -10.81 8.23 -0.38
CA GLY A 129 -10.24 9.26 0.46
C GLY A 129 -10.33 8.92 1.96
N LYS A 130 -9.54 9.65 2.76
CA LYS A 130 -9.38 9.49 4.21
C LYS A 130 -10.72 9.34 4.94
N GLY A 131 -11.69 10.23 4.67
CA GLY A 131 -12.99 10.21 5.36
C GLY A 131 -13.78 8.92 5.15
N LEU A 132 -13.72 8.31 3.95
CA LEU A 132 -14.34 7.00 3.70
C LEU A 132 -13.63 5.91 4.51
N ILE A 133 -12.31 5.91 4.49
CA ILE A 133 -11.51 4.87 5.17
C ILE A 133 -11.68 4.96 6.67
N GLU A 134 -11.67 6.16 7.26
CA GLU A 134 -11.94 6.41 8.69
C GLU A 134 -13.34 5.93 9.10
N LYS A 135 -14.36 6.26 8.28
CA LYS A 135 -15.73 5.77 8.52
C LYS A 135 -15.78 4.24 8.52
N ILE A 136 -15.19 3.60 7.52
CA ILE A 136 -15.14 2.13 7.42
C ILE A 136 -14.41 1.54 8.63
N ASN A 137 -13.25 2.07 8.97
CA ASN A 137 -12.44 1.59 10.08
C ASN A 137 -13.15 1.67 11.43
N SER A 138 -13.91 2.76 11.66
CA SER A 138 -14.66 2.95 12.92
C SER A 138 -15.97 2.16 13.00
N THR A 139 -16.55 1.77 11.85
CA THR A 139 -17.91 1.20 11.79
C THR A 139 -17.92 -0.30 11.49
N SER A 140 -16.87 -0.80 10.80
CA SER A 140 -16.84 -2.18 10.33
C SER A 140 -16.80 -3.18 11.50
N LYS A 141 -17.62 -4.23 11.38
CA LYS A 141 -17.55 -5.44 12.23
C LYS A 141 -16.75 -6.57 11.56
N ILE A 142 -16.20 -6.30 10.39
CA ILE A 142 -15.43 -7.21 9.55
C ILE A 142 -13.99 -6.70 9.54
N PRO A 143 -12.96 -7.56 9.55
CA PRO A 143 -11.57 -7.14 9.37
C PRO A 143 -11.40 -6.25 8.14
N VAL A 144 -10.56 -5.21 8.26
CA VAL A 144 -10.30 -4.24 7.20
C VAL A 144 -8.83 -4.28 6.82
N ILE A 145 -8.53 -4.41 5.54
CA ILE A 145 -7.18 -4.23 4.98
C ILE A 145 -7.11 -2.85 4.35
N LYS A 146 -6.33 -1.95 4.93
CA LYS A 146 -6.32 -0.53 4.55
C LYS A 146 -4.98 0.17 4.78
N HIS A 147 -4.85 1.35 4.18
CA HIS A 147 -4.04 2.46 4.69
C HIS A 147 -4.91 3.71 4.76
N LEU A 148 -4.55 4.68 5.60
CA LEU A 148 -5.26 5.96 5.71
C LEU A 148 -4.65 6.99 4.77
N ASP A 149 -3.42 7.36 5.04
CA ASP A 149 -2.65 8.38 4.31
C ASP A 149 -1.29 7.81 3.89
N GLY A 150 -0.70 8.36 2.84
CA GLY A 150 0.65 8.05 2.37
C GLY A 150 1.66 9.13 2.78
N ILE A 151 1.90 9.34 4.08
CA ILE A 151 2.91 10.29 4.55
C ILE A 151 4.28 9.62 4.50
N CYS A 152 4.90 9.64 3.33
CA CYS A 152 6.19 9.01 3.08
C CYS A 152 7.35 9.98 3.30
N HIS A 153 8.47 9.48 3.84
CA HIS A 153 9.67 10.27 4.10
C HIS A 153 10.87 9.78 3.29
N VAL A 154 11.74 10.71 2.93
CA VAL A 154 13.10 10.41 2.47
C VAL A 154 14.07 11.07 3.42
N TYR A 155 14.98 10.30 4.02
CA TYR A 155 16.07 10.81 4.83
C TYR A 155 17.40 10.71 4.08
N VAL A 156 18.11 11.83 3.95
CA VAL A 156 19.44 11.90 3.36
C VAL A 156 20.47 11.98 4.49
N ASN A 157 21.16 10.87 4.72
CA ASN A 157 22.16 10.75 5.78
C ASN A 157 23.48 11.46 5.39
N LYS A 158 24.28 11.82 6.36
CA LYS A 158 25.56 12.55 6.20
C LYS A 158 26.56 11.93 5.22
N ASP A 159 26.54 10.60 5.06
CA ASP A 159 27.42 9.84 4.16
C ASP A 159 26.78 9.50 2.81
N ALA A 160 25.63 10.10 2.50
CA ALA A 160 24.90 9.86 1.26
C ALA A 160 25.71 10.32 0.03
N ASP A 161 25.60 9.55 -1.06
CA ASP A 161 25.94 10.08 -2.37
C ASP A 161 24.88 11.11 -2.80
N LEU A 162 25.30 12.38 -2.89
CA LEU A 162 24.42 13.49 -3.21
C LEU A 162 23.80 13.40 -4.63
N ASN A 163 24.45 12.72 -5.58
CA ASN A 163 23.88 12.52 -6.91
C ASN A 163 22.79 11.46 -6.89
N ILE A 164 22.90 10.45 -6.01
CA ILE A 164 21.82 9.50 -5.74
C ILE A 164 20.70 10.21 -5.00
N ALA A 165 21.02 11.00 -3.98
CA ALA A 165 20.04 11.74 -3.19
C ALA A 165 19.17 12.66 -4.07
N GLU A 166 19.78 13.47 -4.94
CA GLU A 166 19.10 14.35 -5.90
C GLU A 166 18.06 13.56 -6.75
N LYS A 167 18.52 12.47 -7.38
CA LYS A 167 17.69 11.66 -8.27
C LYS A 167 16.55 10.96 -7.52
N VAL A 168 16.86 10.37 -6.37
CA VAL A 168 15.88 9.62 -5.57
C VAL A 168 14.82 10.55 -4.99
N VAL A 169 15.21 11.68 -4.40
CA VAL A 169 14.29 12.68 -3.86
C VAL A 169 13.41 13.25 -4.97
N PHE A 170 13.99 13.65 -6.09
CA PHE A 170 13.24 14.15 -7.23
C PHE A 170 12.21 13.13 -7.73
N ASN A 171 12.61 11.88 -7.93
CA ASN A 171 11.72 10.82 -8.38
C ASN A 171 10.63 10.51 -7.32
N SER A 172 11.00 10.47 -6.04
CA SER A 172 10.07 10.19 -4.94
C SER A 172 8.93 11.19 -4.86
N LYS A 173 9.18 12.47 -5.18
CA LYS A 173 8.13 13.49 -5.18
C LYS A 173 7.50 13.71 -6.53
N MET A 174 8.30 13.81 -7.61
CA MET A 174 7.84 14.41 -8.87
C MET A 174 7.41 13.41 -9.94
N ARG A 175 7.70 12.10 -9.81
CA ARG A 175 7.25 11.10 -10.79
C ARG A 175 5.72 11.07 -10.89
N ARG A 176 5.03 11.01 -9.75
CA ARG A 176 3.58 11.06 -9.62
C ARG A 176 3.22 11.60 -8.23
N PRO A 177 3.05 12.92 -8.08
CA PRO A 177 2.76 13.53 -6.78
C PRO A 177 1.44 13.07 -6.14
N GLU A 178 0.48 12.63 -6.97
CA GLU A 178 -0.90 12.34 -6.57
C GLU A 178 -1.09 10.91 -6.01
N ILE A 179 -0.02 10.14 -5.79
CA ILE A 179 -0.12 8.78 -5.24
C ILE A 179 0.45 8.70 -3.83
N CYS A 180 -0.09 7.77 -3.03
CA CYS A 180 0.30 7.57 -1.63
C CYS A 180 1.78 7.19 -1.41
N GLY A 181 2.48 6.72 -2.45
CA GLY A 181 3.92 6.46 -2.43
C GLY A 181 4.78 7.70 -2.71
N ALA A 182 4.18 8.88 -2.97
CA ALA A 182 4.95 10.11 -3.13
C ALA A 182 5.54 10.56 -1.79
N ALA A 183 6.79 11.07 -1.82
CA ALA A 183 7.38 11.65 -0.63
C ALA A 183 6.65 12.95 -0.24
N GLU A 184 6.31 13.09 1.04
CA GLU A 184 5.71 14.30 1.58
C GLU A 184 6.68 15.07 2.46
N THR A 185 7.68 14.38 3.02
CA THR A 185 8.73 15.00 3.83
C THR A 185 10.13 14.51 3.42
N LEU A 186 11.03 15.47 3.28
CA LEU A 186 12.47 15.28 3.11
C LEU A 186 13.19 15.68 4.40
N LEU A 187 13.98 14.78 4.96
CA LEU A 187 14.85 15.02 6.09
C LEU A 187 16.31 15.05 5.59
N ILE A 188 17.06 16.05 5.95
CA ILE A 188 18.48 16.22 5.55
C ILE A 188 19.33 16.27 6.82
N ASP A 189 20.39 15.45 6.86
CA ASP A 189 21.33 15.45 7.97
C ASP A 189 22.04 16.81 8.10
N GLU A 190 22.16 17.30 9.32
CA GLU A 190 22.78 18.60 9.61
C GLU A 190 24.24 18.71 9.14
N GLU A 191 24.97 17.57 9.08
CA GLU A 191 26.35 17.54 8.63
C GLU A 191 26.50 17.84 7.11
N ILE A 192 25.40 17.70 6.35
CA ILE A 192 25.36 17.99 4.90
C ILE A 192 24.38 19.09 4.53
N LYS A 193 23.89 19.86 5.49
CA LYS A 193 22.87 20.89 5.24
C LYS A 193 23.28 21.94 4.21
N ASP A 194 24.57 22.25 4.12
CA ASP A 194 25.09 23.23 3.15
C ASP A 194 24.96 22.73 1.68
N GLU A 195 24.77 21.44 1.49
CA GLU A 195 24.50 20.80 0.20
C GLU A 195 23.00 20.69 -0.13
N ALA A 196 22.11 21.14 0.76
CA ALA A 196 20.66 21.01 0.59
C ALA A 196 20.17 21.57 -0.75
N MET A 197 20.72 22.68 -1.21
CA MET A 197 20.34 23.28 -2.50
C MET A 197 20.65 22.40 -3.72
N LYS A 198 21.64 21.51 -3.65
CA LYS A 198 21.91 20.54 -4.71
C LYS A 198 20.71 19.58 -4.91
N ILE A 199 20.04 19.21 -3.82
CA ILE A 199 18.87 18.32 -3.82
C ILE A 199 17.58 19.08 -4.16
N LEU A 200 17.42 20.31 -3.64
CA LEU A 200 16.19 21.09 -3.74
C LEU A 200 16.02 21.85 -5.04
N LYS A 201 17.13 22.28 -5.68
CA LYS A 201 17.10 23.08 -6.90
C LYS A 201 16.32 22.41 -8.05
N PRO A 202 16.50 21.11 -8.38
CA PRO A 202 15.74 20.44 -9.43
C PRO A 202 14.23 20.42 -9.15
N LEU A 203 13.82 20.30 -7.88
CA LEU A 203 12.40 20.35 -7.48
C LEU A 203 11.82 21.75 -7.70
N LYS A 204 12.57 22.79 -7.33
CA LYS A 204 12.17 24.19 -7.56
C LYS A 204 12.00 24.50 -9.05
N GLU A 205 12.91 24.02 -9.89
CA GLU A 205 12.90 24.25 -11.34
C GLU A 205 11.63 23.69 -12.04
N VAL A 206 11.00 22.69 -11.43
CA VAL A 206 9.71 22.12 -11.90
C VAL A 206 8.49 22.59 -11.11
N ASN A 207 8.63 23.72 -10.39
CA ASN A 207 7.58 24.34 -9.58
C ASN A 207 7.06 23.45 -8.44
N CYS A 208 7.92 22.66 -7.79
CA CYS A 208 7.58 22.04 -6.51
C CYS A 208 7.67 23.10 -5.42
N GLU A 209 6.58 23.29 -4.66
CA GLU A 209 6.56 24.17 -3.51
C GLU A 209 7.37 23.53 -2.36
N ILE A 210 8.38 24.22 -1.89
CA ILE A 210 9.20 23.77 -0.75
C ILE A 210 8.73 24.49 0.51
N ARG A 211 8.38 23.73 1.54
CA ARG A 211 8.07 24.24 2.89
C ARG A 211 9.15 23.73 3.84
N GLY A 212 9.95 24.63 4.38
CA GLY A 212 11.11 24.25 5.20
C GLY A 212 11.10 24.80 6.62
N ASP A 213 11.95 24.22 7.46
CA ASP A 213 12.34 24.84 8.71
C ASP A 213 13.04 26.18 8.47
N GLU A 214 13.48 26.87 9.53
CA GLU A 214 14.11 28.19 9.43
C GLU A 214 15.37 28.18 8.56
N TYR A 215 16.17 27.10 8.62
CA TYR A 215 17.39 27.00 7.81
C TYR A 215 17.04 26.85 6.33
N ILE A 216 16.19 25.91 5.98
CA ILE A 216 15.75 25.68 4.59
C ILE A 216 15.08 26.92 4.01
N LYS A 217 14.21 27.60 4.79
CA LYS A 217 13.58 28.86 4.37
C LYS A 217 14.61 29.95 4.08
N SER A 218 15.73 29.97 4.78
CA SER A 218 16.78 30.96 4.57
C SER A 218 17.59 30.78 3.27
N LEU A 219 17.55 29.59 2.67
CA LEU A 219 18.30 29.26 1.45
C LEU A 219 17.74 29.93 0.20
N ASP A 220 16.43 30.19 0.16
CA ASP A 220 15.76 30.77 -1.01
C ASP A 220 14.51 31.56 -0.60
N ASN A 221 14.31 32.73 -1.22
CA ASN A 221 13.16 33.60 -0.92
C ASN A 221 11.80 32.98 -1.31
N ASP A 222 11.78 32.10 -2.31
CA ASP A 222 10.56 31.45 -2.78
C ASP A 222 10.14 30.29 -1.88
N PHE A 223 11.03 29.77 -1.01
CA PHE A 223 10.69 28.72 -0.08
C PHE A 223 9.77 29.28 1.01
N LYS A 224 8.82 28.46 1.47
CA LYS A 224 7.87 28.82 2.53
C LYS A 224 8.31 28.23 3.86
N THR A 225 7.83 28.81 4.96
CA THR A 225 8.02 28.22 6.28
C THR A 225 7.06 27.04 6.45
N ALA A 226 7.58 25.90 6.90
CA ALA A 226 6.78 24.76 7.30
C ALA A 226 6.17 24.99 8.69
N ASN A 227 4.92 24.61 8.86
CA ASN A 227 4.20 24.60 10.13
C ASN A 227 4.16 23.17 10.70
N GLU A 228 3.76 23.02 11.97
CA GLU A 228 3.67 21.70 12.62
C GLU A 228 2.73 20.74 11.87
N GLU A 229 1.64 21.26 11.29
CA GLU A 229 0.66 20.48 10.53
C GLU A 229 1.25 19.91 9.22
N ASP A 230 2.21 20.61 8.60
CA ASP A 230 2.83 20.20 7.35
C ASP A 230 3.54 18.83 7.47
N TRP A 231 4.05 18.49 8.66
CA TRP A 231 4.72 17.23 8.91
C TRP A 231 3.80 16.00 8.89
N SER A 232 2.49 16.22 9.12
CA SER A 232 1.46 15.19 9.17
C SER A 232 0.50 15.23 7.98
N LEU A 233 0.83 15.97 6.92
CA LEU A 233 -0.06 16.21 5.79
C LEU A 233 0.37 15.41 4.57
N GLU A 234 -0.56 14.64 4.01
CA GLU A 234 -0.44 14.08 2.68
C GLU A 234 -0.92 15.13 1.68
N TYR A 235 0.01 15.77 0.97
CA TYR A 235 -0.31 16.86 0.03
C TYR A 235 -0.99 16.38 -1.24
N LEU A 236 -0.57 15.21 -1.76
CA LEU A 236 -0.99 14.68 -3.07
C LEU A 236 -0.80 15.72 -4.20
N ASP A 237 0.19 16.57 -4.06
CA ASP A 237 0.51 17.67 -4.96
C ASP A 237 2.03 17.91 -4.99
N LYS A 238 2.49 18.81 -5.84
CA LYS A 238 3.88 19.26 -5.95
C LYS A 238 4.28 20.16 -4.79
N ILE A 239 4.15 19.64 -3.58
CA ILE A 239 4.52 20.29 -2.32
C ILE A 239 5.38 19.31 -1.53
N LEU A 240 6.49 19.76 -0.97
CA LEU A 240 7.40 18.95 -0.17
C LEU A 240 7.82 19.70 1.09
N SER A 241 7.61 19.08 2.24
CA SER A 241 8.15 19.57 3.52
C SER A 241 9.62 19.16 3.66
N VAL A 242 10.47 20.06 4.15
CA VAL A 242 11.92 19.81 4.28
C VAL A 242 12.41 20.26 5.65
N LYS A 243 13.14 19.37 6.33
CA LYS A 243 13.69 19.64 7.66
C LYS A 243 15.13 19.18 7.79
N ILE A 244 15.93 19.97 8.49
CA ILE A 244 17.27 19.56 8.94
C ILE A 244 17.13 18.77 10.23
N VAL A 245 17.84 17.64 10.33
CA VAL A 245 17.82 16.72 11.46
C VAL A 245 19.22 16.39 11.94
N SER A 246 19.38 16.17 13.25
CA SER A 246 20.66 15.85 13.87
C SER A 246 20.94 14.35 13.83
N GLY A 247 21.27 13.83 12.65
CA GLY A 247 21.60 12.43 12.45
C GLY A 247 20.42 11.48 12.34
N VAL A 248 20.74 10.19 12.19
CA VAL A 248 19.75 9.13 11.94
C VAL A 248 18.70 8.97 13.06
N GLU A 249 19.10 9.17 14.31
CA GLU A 249 18.17 9.02 15.46
C GLU A 249 17.09 10.11 15.46
N ASP A 250 17.47 11.36 15.14
CA ASP A 250 16.49 12.45 15.05
C ASP A 250 15.56 12.28 13.85
N ALA A 251 16.09 11.79 12.71
CA ALA A 251 15.26 11.40 11.57
C ALA A 251 14.25 10.32 11.95
N ILE A 252 14.67 9.27 12.66
CA ILE A 252 13.78 8.20 13.15
C ILE A 252 12.72 8.74 14.08
N ASN A 253 13.07 9.64 15.02
CA ASN A 253 12.13 10.25 15.94
C ASN A 253 11.08 11.08 15.20
N HIS A 254 11.50 11.84 14.18
CA HIS A 254 10.59 12.59 13.32
C HIS A 254 9.62 11.66 12.59
N ILE A 255 10.15 10.64 11.90
CA ILE A 255 9.36 9.67 11.15
C ILE A 255 8.36 8.95 12.08
N ASN A 256 8.81 8.44 13.21
CA ASN A 256 7.93 7.75 14.17
C ASN A 256 6.82 8.65 14.75
N LYS A 257 7.03 9.97 14.76
CA LYS A 257 6.01 10.93 15.23
C LYS A 257 4.97 11.26 14.16
N TYR A 258 5.37 11.37 12.89
CA TYR A 258 4.53 11.97 11.85
C TYR A 258 4.13 11.02 10.73
N SER A 259 4.85 9.90 10.54
CA SER A 259 4.56 8.94 9.47
C SER A 259 3.21 8.26 9.65
N SER A 260 2.59 7.96 8.53
CA SER A 260 1.44 7.06 8.44
C SER A 260 1.80 5.57 8.48
N GLY A 261 3.09 5.22 8.57
CA GLY A 261 3.58 3.85 8.50
C GLY A 261 3.55 3.25 7.09
N HIS A 262 3.53 4.09 6.05
CA HIS A 262 3.44 3.64 4.66
C HIS A 262 4.80 3.26 4.09
N THR A 263 5.63 4.24 3.73
CA THR A 263 6.92 4.00 3.05
C THR A 263 7.96 5.01 3.45
N GLU A 264 9.13 4.53 3.88
CA GLU A 264 10.25 5.36 4.27
C GLU A 264 11.51 4.98 3.49
N SER A 265 12.28 5.97 3.08
CA SER A 265 13.55 5.76 2.38
C SER A 265 14.69 6.45 3.10
N ILE A 266 15.85 5.80 3.16
CA ILE A 266 17.11 6.40 3.60
C ILE A 266 18.11 6.37 2.46
N ILE A 267 18.79 7.48 2.22
CA ILE A 267 19.92 7.58 1.29
C ILE A 267 21.18 7.56 2.12
N THR A 268 21.95 6.49 2.00
CA THR A 268 23.16 6.28 2.83
C THR A 268 24.10 5.24 2.21
N ASN A 269 25.40 5.40 2.47
CA ASN A 269 26.42 4.39 2.22
C ASN A 269 26.73 3.55 3.48
N SER A 270 26.21 3.94 4.66
CA SER A 270 26.42 3.23 5.92
C SER A 270 25.42 2.10 6.11
N GLU A 271 25.90 0.87 6.20
CA GLU A 271 25.08 -0.29 6.58
C GLU A 271 24.58 -0.18 8.03
N GLU A 272 25.36 0.44 8.91
CA GLU A 272 24.97 0.64 10.31
C GLU A 272 23.81 1.63 10.42
N ALA A 273 23.89 2.77 9.71
CA ALA A 273 22.80 3.74 9.66
C ALA A 273 21.52 3.11 9.09
N PHE A 274 21.63 2.34 8.00
CA PHE A 274 20.48 1.63 7.43
C PHE A 274 19.91 0.61 8.40
N LYS A 275 20.76 -0.19 9.06
CA LYS A 275 20.31 -1.17 10.05
C LYS A 275 19.60 -0.51 11.23
N THR A 276 20.10 0.61 11.71
CA THR A 276 19.45 1.40 12.77
C THR A 276 18.10 1.91 12.31
N PHE A 277 18.03 2.45 11.09
CA PHE A 277 16.83 2.99 10.47
C PHE A 277 15.73 1.93 10.36
N TYR A 278 15.98 0.79 9.69
CA TYR A 278 14.94 -0.22 9.49
C TYR A 278 14.51 -0.96 10.77
N ASN A 279 15.39 -1.04 11.78
CA ASN A 279 15.03 -1.69 13.05
C ASN A 279 14.15 -0.82 13.95
N LYS A 280 14.24 0.50 13.83
CA LYS A 280 13.53 1.45 14.72
C LYS A 280 12.30 2.09 14.08
N ILE A 281 12.12 1.93 12.78
CA ILE A 281 10.95 2.41 12.05
C ILE A 281 10.03 1.24 11.74
N ASP A 282 8.75 1.40 12.06
CA ASP A 282 7.73 0.37 11.86
C ASP A 282 6.77 0.74 10.72
N SER A 283 7.31 1.11 9.56
CA SER A 283 6.55 1.33 8.34
C SER A 283 6.44 0.08 7.50
N ALA A 284 5.43 0.00 6.63
CA ALA A 284 5.16 -1.18 5.81
C ALA A 284 6.30 -1.46 4.82
N ILE A 285 6.92 -0.40 4.29
CA ILE A 285 8.00 -0.49 3.30
C ILE A 285 9.15 0.40 3.77
N ILE A 286 10.36 -0.16 3.79
CA ILE A 286 11.59 0.56 4.09
C ILE A 286 12.57 0.34 2.95
N LEU A 287 13.12 1.42 2.42
CA LEU A 287 13.98 1.44 1.24
C LEU A 287 15.35 2.00 1.59
N LYS A 288 16.39 1.48 0.94
CA LYS A 288 17.74 2.04 0.95
C LYS A 288 18.09 2.48 -0.45
N ASN A 289 18.50 3.75 -0.62
CA ASN A 289 18.95 4.32 -1.89
C ASN A 289 17.96 4.14 -3.05
N ALA A 290 16.66 4.15 -2.75
CA ALA A 290 15.59 3.93 -3.71
C ALA A 290 14.41 4.87 -3.47
N SER A 291 13.70 5.22 -4.52
CA SER A 291 12.53 6.10 -4.49
C SER A 291 11.36 5.45 -3.76
N THR A 292 10.62 6.23 -2.97
CA THR A 292 9.38 5.80 -2.33
C THR A 292 8.29 5.40 -3.35
N GLN A 293 8.42 5.81 -4.60
CA GLN A 293 7.54 5.44 -5.72
C GLN A 293 7.62 3.96 -6.12
N PHE A 294 8.60 3.20 -5.61
CA PHE A 294 8.64 1.75 -5.73
C PHE A 294 7.63 1.04 -4.82
N ALA A 295 6.91 1.75 -3.96
CA ALA A 295 5.80 1.21 -3.18
C ALA A 295 4.59 0.88 -4.09
N ASP A 296 4.71 -0.19 -4.86
CA ASP A 296 3.76 -0.60 -5.90
C ASP A 296 3.85 -2.13 -6.11
N GLY A 297 2.70 -2.78 -6.29
CA GLY A 297 2.64 -4.24 -6.43
C GLY A 297 3.31 -4.77 -7.71
N GLY A 298 3.30 -4.01 -8.79
CA GLY A 298 4.01 -4.35 -10.02
C GLY A 298 5.53 -4.32 -9.81
N GLU A 299 6.02 -3.24 -9.18
CA GLU A 299 7.45 -3.07 -8.85
C GLU A 299 7.96 -4.12 -7.85
N PHE A 300 7.08 -4.62 -6.95
CA PHE A 300 7.39 -5.72 -6.04
C PHE A 300 7.34 -7.10 -6.70
N GLY A 301 7.01 -7.18 -7.98
CA GLY A 301 6.88 -8.44 -8.69
C GLY A 301 5.62 -9.23 -8.33
N PHE A 302 4.61 -8.57 -7.76
CA PHE A 302 3.31 -9.19 -7.45
C PHE A 302 2.33 -9.13 -8.64
N GLY A 303 2.75 -8.51 -9.75
CA GLY A 303 1.99 -8.32 -10.99
C GLY A 303 0.97 -7.21 -10.89
N ALA A 304 0.09 -7.25 -9.93
CA ALA A 304 -0.91 -6.22 -9.63
C ALA A 304 -1.24 -6.20 -8.14
N GLU A 305 -1.88 -5.12 -7.68
CA GLU A 305 -2.33 -4.99 -6.30
C GLU A 305 -3.77 -4.49 -6.22
N ILE A 306 -4.48 -4.95 -5.20
CA ILE A 306 -5.80 -4.41 -4.86
C ILE A 306 -5.69 -3.12 -4.03
N GLY A 307 -4.55 -2.86 -3.47
CA GLY A 307 -4.20 -1.69 -2.66
C GLY A 307 -2.95 -1.93 -1.84
N ILE A 308 -2.61 -0.97 -0.99
CA ILE A 308 -1.51 -1.07 -0.02
C ILE A 308 -2.10 -1.18 1.37
N SER A 309 -1.46 -1.91 2.27
CA SER A 309 -1.85 -2.02 3.68
C SER A 309 -0.75 -1.52 4.59
N THR A 310 -1.11 -0.68 5.56
CA THR A 310 -0.23 -0.30 6.67
C THR A 310 -0.57 -1.04 7.96
N ASP A 311 -1.63 -1.86 7.94
CA ASP A 311 -2.02 -2.70 9.07
C ASP A 311 -1.00 -3.82 9.32
N LYS A 312 -1.14 -4.49 10.49
CA LYS A 312 -0.22 -5.55 10.94
C LYS A 312 -0.91 -6.90 11.12
N ILE A 313 -2.11 -7.12 10.53
CA ILE A 313 -2.86 -8.34 10.77
C ILE A 313 -2.17 -9.53 10.08
N HIS A 314 -2.27 -9.67 8.75
CA HIS A 314 -1.57 -10.75 8.03
C HIS A 314 -0.91 -10.26 6.75
N VAL A 315 -1.27 -9.06 6.27
CA VAL A 315 -0.69 -8.43 5.08
C VAL A 315 -0.24 -7.01 5.40
N ARG A 316 0.90 -6.62 4.85
CA ARG A 316 1.50 -5.30 4.98
C ARG A 316 2.23 -4.94 3.70
N GLY A 317 2.18 -3.68 3.26
CA GLY A 317 2.66 -3.25 1.96
C GLY A 317 1.66 -3.54 0.83
N PRO A 318 2.11 -3.68 -0.42
CA PRO A 318 1.24 -3.96 -1.57
C PRO A 318 0.50 -5.28 -1.43
N VAL A 319 -0.81 -5.27 -1.69
CA VAL A 319 -1.70 -6.42 -1.50
C VAL A 319 -1.99 -7.08 -2.86
N GLY A 320 -1.15 -8.03 -3.26
CA GLY A 320 -1.34 -8.86 -4.44
C GLY A 320 -2.09 -10.17 -4.14
N THR A 321 -2.19 -11.07 -5.12
CA THR A 321 -2.96 -12.32 -5.03
C THR A 321 -2.56 -13.21 -3.86
N LYS A 322 -1.27 -13.34 -3.56
CA LYS A 322 -0.77 -14.12 -2.40
C LYS A 322 -1.26 -13.58 -1.06
N HIS A 323 -1.49 -12.27 -0.97
CA HIS A 323 -1.93 -11.59 0.24
C HIS A 323 -3.45 -11.71 0.46
N LEU A 324 -4.19 -12.09 -0.59
CA LEU A 324 -5.62 -12.41 -0.54
C LEU A 324 -5.86 -13.89 -0.21
N THR A 325 -4.87 -14.55 0.39
CA THR A 325 -4.95 -15.94 0.85
C THR A 325 -4.70 -16.04 2.34
N THR A 326 -5.20 -17.12 2.92
CA THR A 326 -4.84 -17.61 4.24
C THR A 326 -4.29 -19.03 4.11
N PHE A 327 -4.32 -19.83 5.15
CA PHE A 327 -3.86 -21.22 5.11
C PHE A 327 -4.71 -22.13 5.99
N LYS A 328 -4.65 -23.42 5.69
CA LYS A 328 -5.13 -24.47 6.57
C LYS A 328 -4.02 -25.49 6.83
N TYR A 329 -4.13 -26.20 7.95
CA TYR A 329 -3.26 -27.33 8.25
C TYR A 329 -3.89 -28.63 7.76
N VAL A 330 -3.09 -29.42 7.05
CA VAL A 330 -3.41 -30.80 6.68
C VAL A 330 -2.48 -31.71 7.48
N VAL A 331 -3.06 -32.63 8.24
CA VAL A 331 -2.30 -33.52 9.11
C VAL A 331 -2.59 -34.97 8.72
N SER A 332 -1.54 -35.73 8.44
CA SER A 332 -1.64 -37.15 8.13
C SER A 332 -0.97 -37.97 9.22
N GLY A 333 -1.60 -39.06 9.59
CA GLY A 333 -1.12 -39.99 10.59
C GLY A 333 -1.46 -41.43 10.25
N ASN A 334 -1.04 -42.34 11.15
CA ASN A 334 -1.21 -43.77 11.02
C ASN A 334 -1.89 -44.37 12.27
N GLY A 335 -2.89 -43.66 12.82
CA GLY A 335 -3.60 -44.08 14.03
C GLY A 335 -2.94 -43.60 15.35
N GLN A 336 -2.13 -42.54 15.30
CA GLN A 336 -1.57 -41.93 16.50
C GLN A 336 -2.66 -41.40 17.42
N GLU A 337 -2.62 -41.76 18.69
CA GLU A 337 -3.48 -41.30 19.76
C GLU A 337 -2.75 -40.25 20.60
N ARG A 338 -3.50 -39.29 21.10
CA ARG A 338 -2.98 -38.32 22.06
C ARG A 338 -3.06 -38.94 23.45
N PRO A 339 -1.93 -39.03 24.23
CA PRO A 339 -1.92 -39.55 25.56
C PRO A 339 -2.76 -38.75 26.53
#